data_e67eb7cdfa670a6700b88e05ee89b35e
#
_entry.id   e67eb7cdfa670a6700b88e05ee89b35e
#
_cell.length_a   1.000
_cell.length_b   1.000
_cell.length_c   1.000
_cell.angle_alpha   90.00
_cell.angle_beta   90.00
_cell.angle_gamma   90.00
#
_symmetry.space_group_name_H-M   'P 1'
#
loop_
_entity.id
_entity.type
_entity.pdbx_description
1 polymer ?
#
loop_
_entity_poly.entity_id
_entity_poly.type
_entity_poly.pdbx_seq_one_letter_code
_entity_poly.pdbx_strand_id
1 'polypeptide(L)'
;MNLKSLTLTELTALLKEQGEPGFRAKQVYTWLHKGVRSYGEMTNLPQGLRDRLEQQYPICPPKVVRKQVSKLDGTTKYLWELSDGNCVESVLMRYHHGNTVCISTEVGCLMGCAFCASTHGGLVRRLEPFEMLDQVLFSQIDSGLPVSNIVLMGIGEPLDNFDHVMRFLELVNSPEGMNISMRHISLSTCGLVPKIDLLAEKKLQLTLSVSLHAPNDAVRNTIMPVNKAYPIEELIAACRRYYEATSRRISFEYAMIQGVNDTEEAAKELLRRMKGLPAHFNLIPLNYVEESPLKPSTRQAVARFQKLLEDGGITATVRRTLGSDIDASCGQLRRKHMK
;
A
#
# COMPACT_ATOMS: atom_id res chain seq x y z
N MET A 1 23.47 -4.17 -0.01
CA MET A 1 22.83 -2.97 0.59
C MET A 1 22.55 -1.98 -0.52
N ASN A 2 21.36 -1.39 -0.60
CA ASN A 2 21.04 -0.35 -1.59
C ASN A 2 21.03 1.02 -0.88
N LEU A 3 21.80 1.99 -1.39
CA LEU A 3 21.96 3.31 -0.76
C LEU A 3 20.63 4.09 -0.68
N LYS A 4 19.67 3.79 -1.52
CA LYS A 4 18.31 4.40 -1.50
C LYS A 4 17.49 3.99 -0.27
N SER A 5 17.87 2.91 0.43
CA SER A 5 17.26 2.51 1.71
C SER A 5 17.82 3.25 2.93
N LEU A 6 18.88 4.03 2.76
CA LEU A 6 19.48 4.80 3.83
C LEU A 6 18.82 6.18 3.96
N THR A 7 18.68 6.64 5.20
CA THR A 7 18.39 8.06 5.48
C THR A 7 19.59 8.93 5.09
N LEU A 8 19.35 10.23 4.94
CA LEU A 8 20.46 11.17 4.67
C LEU A 8 21.53 11.13 5.75
N THR A 9 21.14 10.94 7.02
CA THR A 9 22.07 10.82 8.15
C THR A 9 22.95 9.58 8.02
N GLU A 10 22.35 8.43 7.75
CA GLU A 10 23.07 7.16 7.56
C GLU A 10 24.00 7.20 6.34
N LEU A 11 23.50 7.75 5.22
CA LEU A 11 24.31 7.93 4.02
C LEU A 11 25.49 8.88 4.28
N THR A 12 25.28 9.92 5.10
CA THR A 12 26.35 10.85 5.47
C THR A 12 27.42 10.15 6.31
N ALA A 13 27.02 9.31 7.27
CA ALA A 13 27.96 8.52 8.06
C ALA A 13 28.78 7.57 7.16
N LEU A 14 28.10 6.82 6.30
CA LEU A 14 28.74 5.88 5.37
C LEU A 14 29.78 6.56 4.46
N LEU A 15 29.42 7.68 3.84
CA LEU A 15 30.34 8.37 2.94
C LEU A 15 31.50 9.05 3.67
N LYS A 16 31.29 9.54 4.89
CA LYS A 16 32.39 10.06 5.74
C LYS A 16 33.40 8.98 6.12
N GLU A 17 32.97 7.76 6.44
CA GLU A 17 33.83 6.61 6.68
C GLU A 17 34.69 6.27 5.45
N GLN A 18 34.17 6.56 4.25
CA GLN A 18 34.90 6.40 2.98
C GLN A 18 35.77 7.62 2.61
N GLY A 19 35.91 8.59 3.51
CA GLY A 19 36.76 9.80 3.30
C GLY A 19 36.09 10.91 2.49
N GLU A 20 34.78 10.82 2.21
CA GLU A 20 34.07 11.84 1.44
C GLU A 20 33.54 12.98 2.32
N PRO A 21 33.56 14.23 1.84
CA PRO A 21 32.96 15.35 2.55
C PRO A 21 31.45 15.17 2.73
N GLY A 22 30.91 15.59 3.88
CA GLY A 22 29.48 15.35 4.23
C GLY A 22 28.45 15.90 3.23
N PHE A 23 28.78 16.98 2.50
CA PHE A 23 27.85 17.52 1.48
C PHE A 23 27.67 16.58 0.28
N ARG A 24 28.59 15.64 0.03
CA ARG A 24 28.47 14.62 -1.01
C ARG A 24 27.29 13.68 -0.76
N ALA A 25 27.05 13.36 0.50
CA ALA A 25 25.89 12.54 0.86
C ALA A 25 24.56 13.19 0.43
N LYS A 26 24.41 14.50 0.64
CA LYS A 26 23.22 15.23 0.18
C LYS A 26 23.09 15.21 -1.35
N GLN A 27 24.20 15.35 -2.07
CA GLN A 27 24.19 15.26 -3.54
C GLN A 27 23.74 13.87 -4.00
N VAL A 28 24.35 12.81 -3.48
CA VAL A 28 23.98 11.41 -3.81
C VAL A 28 22.52 11.15 -3.46
N TYR A 29 22.09 11.49 -2.23
CA TYR A 29 20.73 11.31 -1.76
C TYR A 29 19.69 11.97 -2.70
N THR A 30 19.91 13.24 -3.04
CA THR A 30 19.03 13.98 -3.95
C THR A 30 18.93 13.32 -5.32
N TRP A 31 20.04 12.83 -5.88
CA TRP A 31 20.02 12.12 -7.15
C TRP A 31 19.26 10.80 -7.08
N LEU A 32 19.51 10.00 -6.03
CA LEU A 32 18.80 8.73 -5.83
C LEU A 32 17.30 8.94 -5.72
N HIS A 33 16.85 9.98 -4.99
CA HIS A 33 15.44 10.33 -4.84
C HIS A 33 14.82 11.06 -6.05
N LYS A 34 15.62 11.41 -7.05
CA LYS A 34 15.16 11.81 -8.40
C LYS A 34 14.96 10.63 -9.33
N GLY A 35 15.35 9.43 -8.93
CA GLY A 35 15.15 8.20 -9.69
C GLY A 35 16.15 8.00 -10.82
N VAL A 36 17.40 8.43 -10.63
CA VAL A 36 18.50 8.10 -11.58
C VAL A 36 18.65 6.59 -11.72
N ARG A 37 19.07 6.17 -12.91
CA ARG A 37 19.25 4.77 -13.27
C ARG A 37 20.69 4.30 -13.17
N SER A 38 21.66 5.25 -13.09
CA SER A 38 23.09 4.97 -12.91
C SER A 38 23.77 6.13 -12.20
N TYR A 39 24.92 5.88 -11.58
CA TYR A 39 25.76 6.96 -11.02
C TYR A 39 26.35 7.87 -12.11
N GLY A 40 26.40 7.39 -13.36
CA GLY A 40 26.81 8.21 -14.51
C GLY A 40 25.98 9.49 -14.70
N GLU A 41 24.70 9.46 -14.33
CA GLU A 41 23.79 10.60 -14.39
C GLU A 41 24.08 11.67 -13.34
N MET A 42 24.83 11.37 -12.27
CA MET A 42 25.12 12.27 -11.16
C MET A 42 26.26 13.23 -11.51
N THR A 43 26.02 14.14 -12.44
CA THR A 43 27.04 14.96 -13.11
C THR A 43 27.82 15.91 -12.21
N ASN A 44 27.29 16.24 -11.02
CA ASN A 44 27.96 17.08 -10.02
C ASN A 44 28.85 16.29 -9.02
N LEU A 45 28.99 14.97 -9.23
CA LEU A 45 29.90 14.13 -8.45
C LEU A 45 31.20 13.86 -9.22
N PRO A 46 32.38 13.81 -8.53
CA PRO A 46 33.62 13.38 -9.16
C PRO A 46 33.52 11.98 -9.77
N GLN A 47 34.17 11.76 -10.92
CA GLN A 47 34.15 10.47 -11.60
C GLN A 47 34.57 9.32 -10.67
N GLY A 48 35.69 9.46 -9.96
CA GLY A 48 36.18 8.42 -9.06
C GLY A 48 35.21 8.05 -7.93
N LEU A 49 34.38 8.99 -7.48
CA LEU A 49 33.33 8.67 -6.51
C LEU A 49 32.18 7.88 -7.19
N ARG A 50 31.76 8.29 -8.38
CA ARG A 50 30.71 7.58 -9.16
C ARG A 50 31.12 6.14 -9.44
N ASP A 51 32.36 5.92 -9.86
CA ASP A 51 32.90 4.59 -10.18
C ASP A 51 32.95 3.68 -8.93
N ARG A 52 33.39 4.23 -7.77
CA ARG A 52 33.38 3.49 -6.50
C ARG A 52 31.99 3.12 -6.06
N LEU A 53 31.05 4.07 -6.14
CA LEU A 53 29.65 3.81 -5.75
C LEU A 53 28.98 2.78 -6.67
N GLU A 54 29.21 2.85 -7.98
CA GLU A 54 28.71 1.86 -8.95
C GLU A 54 29.22 0.45 -8.63
N GLN A 55 30.50 0.34 -8.28
CA GLN A 55 31.13 -0.93 -7.96
C GLN A 55 30.62 -1.53 -6.64
N GLN A 56 30.44 -0.68 -5.61
CA GLN A 56 30.09 -1.14 -4.26
C GLN A 56 28.57 -1.23 -4.02
N TYR A 57 27.81 -0.34 -4.64
CA TYR A 57 26.39 -0.16 -4.40
C TYR A 57 25.60 0.08 -5.71
N PRO A 58 25.60 -0.86 -6.65
CA PRO A 58 24.98 -0.66 -7.95
C PRO A 58 23.52 -0.25 -7.84
N ILE A 59 23.09 0.67 -8.70
CA ILE A 59 21.69 1.08 -8.81
C ILE A 59 20.99 0.05 -9.69
N CYS A 60 19.94 -0.61 -9.13
CA CYS A 60 19.15 -1.62 -9.82
C CYS A 60 17.71 -1.13 -9.94
N PRO A 61 17.37 -0.25 -10.90
CA PRO A 61 16.01 0.24 -11.05
C PRO A 61 15.08 -0.88 -11.55
N PRO A 62 13.80 -0.88 -11.14
CA PRO A 62 12.84 -1.86 -11.65
C PRO A 62 12.60 -1.65 -13.14
N LYS A 63 12.28 -2.75 -13.83
CA LYS A 63 11.93 -2.73 -15.26
C LYS A 63 10.42 -2.83 -15.43
N VAL A 64 9.86 -2.07 -16.38
CA VAL A 64 8.46 -2.21 -16.78
C VAL A 64 8.33 -3.44 -17.68
N VAL A 65 7.77 -4.52 -17.16
CA VAL A 65 7.45 -5.74 -17.94
C VAL A 65 6.15 -5.54 -18.70
N ARG A 66 5.17 -4.94 -18.05
CA ARG A 66 3.87 -4.65 -18.67
C ARG A 66 3.29 -3.35 -18.13
N LYS A 67 2.70 -2.58 -19.02
CA LYS A 67 1.98 -1.35 -18.70
C LYS A 67 0.62 -1.39 -19.39
N GLN A 68 -0.42 -1.10 -18.62
CA GLN A 68 -1.78 -0.95 -19.11
C GLN A 68 -2.29 0.44 -18.73
N VAL A 69 -2.86 1.15 -19.69
CA VAL A 69 -3.44 2.48 -19.47
C VAL A 69 -4.91 2.44 -19.83
N SER A 70 -5.76 2.76 -18.86
CA SER A 70 -7.20 2.87 -19.06
C SER A 70 -7.53 3.99 -20.04
N LYS A 71 -8.35 3.67 -21.03
CA LYS A 71 -8.90 4.67 -21.97
C LYS A 71 -10.06 5.45 -21.35
N LEU A 72 -10.64 4.96 -20.28
CA LEU A 72 -11.80 5.55 -19.63
C LEU A 72 -11.43 6.67 -18.65
N ASP A 73 -10.35 6.50 -17.89
CA ASP A 73 -10.01 7.39 -16.78
C ASP A 73 -8.50 7.67 -16.63
N GLY A 74 -7.67 7.11 -17.51
CA GLY A 74 -6.22 7.28 -17.49
C GLY A 74 -5.50 6.56 -16.35
N THR A 75 -6.19 5.71 -15.59
CA THR A 75 -5.56 4.83 -14.60
C THR A 75 -4.49 3.98 -15.29
N THR A 76 -3.30 3.96 -14.72
CA THR A 76 -2.17 3.23 -15.29
C THR A 76 -1.73 2.14 -14.34
N LYS A 77 -1.71 0.90 -14.81
CA LYS A 77 -1.19 -0.25 -14.07
C LYS A 77 0.15 -0.67 -14.62
N TYR A 78 1.08 -0.88 -13.71
CA TYR A 78 2.43 -1.36 -13.99
C TYR A 78 2.65 -2.75 -13.41
N LEU A 79 3.36 -3.59 -14.16
CA LEU A 79 4.02 -4.78 -13.67
C LEU A 79 5.53 -4.50 -13.71
N TRP A 80 6.14 -4.44 -12.55
CA TRP A 80 7.57 -4.17 -12.38
C TRP A 80 8.33 -5.46 -12.15
N GLU A 81 9.41 -5.69 -12.89
CA GLU A 81 10.41 -6.72 -12.59
C GLU A 81 11.48 -6.12 -11.69
N LEU A 82 11.71 -6.77 -10.57
CA LEU A 82 12.75 -6.43 -9.59
C LEU A 82 14.08 -7.06 -9.99
N SER A 83 15.17 -6.68 -9.30
CA SER A 83 16.53 -7.13 -9.62
C SER A 83 16.73 -8.66 -9.51
N ASP A 84 15.89 -9.34 -8.77
CA ASP A 84 15.90 -10.79 -8.59
C ASP A 84 14.94 -11.54 -9.53
N GLY A 85 14.35 -10.85 -10.51
CA GLY A 85 13.39 -11.40 -11.48
C GLY A 85 11.96 -11.55 -10.95
N ASN A 86 11.71 -11.26 -9.68
CA ASN A 86 10.35 -11.24 -9.15
C ASN A 86 9.57 -10.03 -9.68
N CYS A 87 8.23 -10.19 -9.76
CA CYS A 87 7.36 -9.11 -10.24
C CYS A 87 6.41 -8.62 -9.15
N VAL A 88 6.21 -7.29 -9.13
CA VAL A 88 5.20 -6.61 -8.31
C VAL A 88 4.37 -5.64 -9.13
N GLU A 89 3.22 -5.23 -8.59
CA GLU A 89 2.29 -4.34 -9.27
C GLU A 89 2.19 -2.98 -8.59
N SER A 90 2.01 -1.93 -9.40
CA SER A 90 1.58 -0.61 -8.92
C SER A 90 0.46 -0.08 -9.80
N VAL A 91 -0.41 0.74 -9.22
CA VAL A 91 -1.49 1.41 -9.94
C VAL A 91 -1.44 2.90 -9.69
N LEU A 92 -1.24 3.68 -10.74
CA LEU A 92 -1.34 5.13 -10.69
C LEU A 92 -2.75 5.56 -11.07
N MET A 93 -3.45 6.18 -10.15
CA MET A 93 -4.82 6.66 -10.26
C MET A 93 -4.86 8.18 -10.31
N ARG A 94 -5.66 8.73 -11.21
CA ARG A 94 -5.83 10.18 -11.36
C ARG A 94 -7.08 10.65 -10.65
N TYR A 95 -6.92 11.58 -9.72
CA TYR A 95 -8.04 12.23 -9.03
C TYR A 95 -7.94 13.75 -9.20
N HIS A 96 -9.05 14.47 -9.04
CA HIS A 96 -9.07 15.92 -9.08
C HIS A 96 -8.23 16.59 -7.97
N HIS A 97 -8.02 15.86 -6.87
CA HIS A 97 -7.24 16.32 -5.71
C HIS A 97 -5.77 15.83 -5.73
N GLY A 98 -5.30 15.31 -6.85
CA GLY A 98 -3.93 14.83 -7.02
C GLY A 98 -3.84 13.35 -7.44
N ASN A 99 -2.65 12.94 -7.88
CA ASN A 99 -2.43 11.58 -8.33
C ASN A 99 -2.07 10.68 -7.15
N THR A 100 -2.68 9.51 -7.10
CA THR A 100 -2.46 8.49 -6.07
C THR A 100 -1.77 7.29 -6.68
N VAL A 101 -0.69 6.82 -6.06
CA VAL A 101 -0.09 5.53 -6.42
C VAL A 101 -0.41 4.48 -5.37
N CYS A 102 -0.90 3.33 -5.83
CA CYS A 102 -1.05 2.12 -5.04
C CYS A 102 0.20 1.28 -5.23
N ILE A 103 0.89 0.92 -4.16
CA ILE A 103 2.14 0.15 -4.18
C ILE A 103 2.01 -1.17 -3.46
N SER A 104 2.83 -2.14 -3.89
CA SER A 104 3.03 -3.44 -3.24
C SER A 104 4.09 -3.34 -2.14
N THR A 105 3.96 -4.17 -1.10
CA THR A 105 4.92 -4.26 0.02
C THR A 105 5.60 -5.62 0.11
N GLU A 106 5.15 -6.58 -0.68
CA GLU A 106 5.67 -7.95 -0.72
C GLU A 106 5.59 -8.52 -2.13
N VAL A 107 6.33 -9.59 -2.37
CA VAL A 107 6.16 -10.47 -3.53
C VAL A 107 5.28 -11.65 -3.10
N GLY A 108 3.99 -11.60 -3.42
CA GLY A 108 2.98 -12.53 -2.90
C GLY A 108 2.40 -12.08 -1.56
N CYS A 109 1.64 -12.96 -0.88
CA CYS A 109 1.02 -12.66 0.41
C CYS A 109 0.62 -13.96 1.13
N LEU A 110 0.86 -14.02 2.46
CA LEU A 110 0.50 -15.19 3.28
C LEU A 110 -0.91 -15.15 3.88
N MET A 111 -1.62 -14.01 3.79
CA MET A 111 -2.84 -13.79 4.57
C MET A 111 -4.03 -14.66 4.13
N GLY A 112 -4.02 -15.22 2.92
CA GLY A 112 -5.00 -16.23 2.49
C GLY A 112 -6.43 -15.72 2.30
N CYS A 113 -6.65 -14.42 2.12
CA CYS A 113 -8.00 -13.84 1.94
C CYS A 113 -8.68 -14.45 0.71
N ALA A 114 -9.90 -15.00 0.88
CA ALA A 114 -10.61 -15.77 -0.14
C ALA A 114 -10.99 -14.99 -1.41
N PHE A 115 -11.04 -13.67 -1.32
CA PHE A 115 -11.38 -12.75 -2.42
C PHE A 115 -10.16 -12.12 -3.09
N CYS A 116 -8.92 -12.42 -2.62
CA CYS A 116 -7.71 -11.71 -3.04
C CYS A 116 -6.84 -12.55 -3.97
N ALA A 117 -6.59 -12.05 -5.18
CA ALA A 117 -5.72 -12.71 -6.15
C ALA A 117 -4.23 -12.74 -5.73
N SER A 118 -3.82 -11.87 -4.81
CA SER A 118 -2.42 -11.78 -4.36
C SER A 118 -1.98 -12.93 -3.48
N THR A 119 -2.92 -13.72 -2.91
CA THR A 119 -2.60 -14.84 -2.01
C THR A 119 -2.27 -16.13 -2.76
N HIS A 120 -2.63 -16.21 -4.04
CA HIS A 120 -2.32 -17.38 -4.86
C HIS A 120 -0.81 -17.48 -5.09
N GLY A 121 -0.20 -18.54 -4.59
CA GLY A 121 1.25 -18.77 -4.64
C GLY A 121 2.02 -18.39 -3.36
N GLY A 122 1.32 -17.91 -2.33
CA GLY A 122 1.92 -17.56 -1.05
C GLY A 122 2.83 -16.35 -1.07
N LEU A 123 3.66 -16.20 -0.06
CA LEU A 123 4.71 -15.18 0.04
C LEU A 123 6.03 -15.74 -0.50
N VAL A 124 6.64 -15.00 -1.41
CA VAL A 124 8.01 -15.27 -1.88
C VAL A 124 9.01 -14.55 -0.97
N ARG A 125 8.86 -13.22 -0.83
CA ARG A 125 9.65 -12.39 0.07
C ARG A 125 9.00 -11.03 0.36
N ARG A 126 9.47 -10.39 1.40
CA ARG A 126 9.16 -8.99 1.70
C ARG A 126 9.97 -8.06 0.80
N LEU A 127 9.41 -6.90 0.47
CA LEU A 127 10.12 -5.86 -0.28
C LEU A 127 11.03 -5.06 0.63
N GLU A 128 12.19 -4.69 0.09
CA GLU A 128 13.10 -3.74 0.69
C GLU A 128 12.54 -2.29 0.61
N PRO A 129 12.96 -1.37 1.49
CA PRO A 129 12.47 0.01 1.48
C PRO A 129 12.64 0.72 0.13
N PHE A 130 13.79 0.53 -0.53
CA PHE A 130 14.05 1.12 -1.84
C PHE A 130 13.13 0.58 -2.94
N GLU A 131 12.71 -0.68 -2.88
CA GLU A 131 11.80 -1.28 -3.86
C GLU A 131 10.38 -0.70 -3.77
N MET A 132 9.95 -0.35 -2.55
CA MET A 132 8.70 0.37 -2.33
C MET A 132 8.81 1.81 -2.83
N LEU A 133 9.92 2.49 -2.54
CA LEU A 133 10.20 3.85 -3.00
C LEU A 133 10.28 3.92 -4.53
N ASP A 134 10.90 2.94 -5.17
CA ASP A 134 11.04 2.86 -6.62
C ASP A 134 9.69 2.71 -7.33
N GLN A 135 8.73 2.01 -6.76
CA GLN A 135 7.38 1.94 -7.32
C GLN A 135 6.75 3.34 -7.42
N VAL A 136 6.95 4.20 -6.42
CA VAL A 136 6.46 5.59 -6.43
C VAL A 136 7.23 6.43 -7.45
N LEU A 137 8.57 6.42 -7.36
CA LEU A 137 9.47 7.21 -8.21
C LEU A 137 9.28 6.89 -9.70
N PHE A 138 9.33 5.61 -10.06
CA PHE A 138 9.27 5.21 -11.47
C PHE A 138 7.86 5.29 -12.06
N SER A 139 6.80 5.18 -11.23
CA SER A 139 5.45 5.52 -11.68
C SER A 139 5.32 7.00 -12.01
N GLN A 140 5.93 7.89 -11.20
CA GLN A 140 5.96 9.33 -11.45
C GLN A 140 6.76 9.68 -12.71
N ILE A 141 7.96 9.10 -12.86
CA ILE A 141 8.86 9.35 -14.01
C ILE A 141 8.20 8.87 -15.30
N ASP A 142 7.69 7.63 -15.33
CA ASP A 142 7.12 7.03 -16.54
C ASP A 142 5.82 7.72 -16.98
N SER A 143 5.01 8.19 -16.04
CA SER A 143 3.76 8.88 -16.34
C SER A 143 3.93 10.37 -16.63
N GLY A 144 5.03 10.98 -16.20
CA GLY A 144 5.23 12.43 -16.20
C GLY A 144 4.31 13.19 -15.22
N LEU A 145 3.62 12.49 -14.32
CA LEU A 145 2.64 13.06 -13.39
C LEU A 145 3.19 13.06 -11.96
N PRO A 146 3.12 14.18 -11.22
CA PRO A 146 3.53 14.21 -9.83
C PRO A 146 2.63 13.29 -8.98
N VAL A 147 3.22 12.47 -8.13
CA VAL A 147 2.50 11.66 -7.15
C VAL A 147 2.29 12.48 -5.88
N SER A 148 1.04 12.66 -5.49
CA SER A 148 0.64 13.42 -4.30
C SER A 148 0.25 12.51 -3.14
N ASN A 149 -0.26 11.31 -3.42
CA ASN A 149 -0.78 10.39 -2.40
C ASN A 149 -0.27 8.97 -2.65
N ILE A 150 -0.09 8.22 -1.57
CA ILE A 150 0.36 6.83 -1.61
C ILE A 150 -0.63 5.96 -0.83
N VAL A 151 -1.00 4.82 -1.39
CA VAL A 151 -1.77 3.80 -0.68
C VAL A 151 -1.00 2.48 -0.70
N LEU A 152 -0.73 1.92 0.47
CA LEU A 152 -0.11 0.61 0.64
C LEU A 152 -1.25 -0.44 0.64
N MET A 153 -1.83 -0.65 -0.54
CA MET A 153 -2.98 -1.53 -0.79
C MET A 153 -2.74 -2.47 -1.97
N GLY A 154 -1.48 -2.60 -2.39
CA GLY A 154 -1.05 -3.51 -3.45
C GLY A 154 -0.88 -4.95 -2.96
N ILE A 155 0.08 -5.67 -3.54
CA ILE A 155 0.41 -7.04 -3.16
C ILE A 155 1.13 -7.03 -1.81
N GLY A 156 0.68 -7.87 -0.87
CA GLY A 156 1.28 -8.06 0.45
C GLY A 156 0.46 -7.49 1.60
N GLU A 157 0.91 -7.80 2.82
CA GLU A 157 0.43 -7.23 4.08
C GLU A 157 1.50 -6.25 4.61
N PRO A 158 1.25 -4.94 4.60
CA PRO A 158 2.26 -3.95 5.02
C PRO A 158 2.77 -4.16 6.44
N LEU A 159 1.93 -4.60 7.36
CA LEU A 159 2.33 -4.83 8.75
C LEU A 159 3.07 -6.14 8.97
N ASP A 160 3.06 -7.09 8.02
CA ASP A 160 3.95 -8.24 8.02
C ASP A 160 5.38 -7.84 7.62
N ASN A 161 5.51 -6.81 6.79
CA ASN A 161 6.80 -6.19 6.43
C ASN A 161 7.09 -4.91 7.24
N PHE A 162 6.78 -4.92 8.53
CA PHE A 162 6.70 -3.73 9.37
C PHE A 162 7.94 -2.83 9.32
N ASP A 163 9.14 -3.39 9.55
CA ASP A 163 10.35 -2.58 9.67
C ASP A 163 10.75 -1.90 8.35
N HIS A 164 10.62 -2.61 7.22
CA HIS A 164 10.88 -2.04 5.90
C HIS A 164 9.82 -1.01 5.51
N VAL A 165 8.56 -1.23 5.88
CA VAL A 165 7.49 -0.25 5.65
C VAL A 165 7.73 1.00 6.48
N MET A 166 8.11 0.90 7.75
CA MET A 166 8.47 2.07 8.57
C MET A 166 9.63 2.84 7.97
N ARG A 167 10.67 2.15 7.50
CA ARG A 167 11.80 2.77 6.80
C ARG A 167 11.35 3.45 5.49
N PHE A 168 10.51 2.81 4.70
CA PHE A 168 9.94 3.43 3.50
C PHE A 168 9.19 4.72 3.82
N LEU A 169 8.35 4.71 4.87
CA LEU A 169 7.62 5.90 5.31
C LEU A 169 8.55 7.04 5.71
N GLU A 170 9.65 6.74 6.42
CA GLU A 170 10.68 7.72 6.77
C GLU A 170 11.33 8.34 5.51
N LEU A 171 11.73 7.51 4.55
CA LEU A 171 12.38 7.94 3.32
C LEU A 171 11.48 8.78 2.41
N VAL A 172 10.23 8.35 2.19
CA VAL A 172 9.30 9.05 1.31
C VAL A 172 8.84 10.40 1.89
N ASN A 173 8.85 10.54 3.22
CA ASN A 173 8.51 11.77 3.92
C ASN A 173 9.72 12.73 4.08
N SER A 174 10.94 12.25 3.79
CA SER A 174 12.16 13.07 3.93
C SER A 174 12.08 14.35 3.10
N PRO A 175 12.36 15.54 3.70
CA PRO A 175 12.35 16.83 2.99
C PRO A 175 13.35 16.90 1.83
N GLU A 176 14.48 16.20 1.94
CA GLU A 176 15.50 16.11 0.89
C GLU A 176 15.17 15.06 -0.18
N GLY A 177 14.15 14.22 0.08
CA GLY A 177 13.66 13.18 -0.83
C GLY A 177 12.39 13.59 -1.57
N MET A 178 11.38 12.72 -1.54
CA MET A 178 10.09 12.98 -2.21
C MET A 178 9.19 13.97 -1.45
N ASN A 179 9.42 14.16 -0.17
CA ASN A 179 8.69 15.07 0.72
C ASN A 179 7.16 14.88 0.70
N ILE A 180 6.72 13.63 0.64
CA ILE A 180 5.28 13.31 0.70
C ILE A 180 4.86 13.23 2.17
N SER A 181 3.94 14.11 2.58
CA SER A 181 3.44 14.15 3.96
C SER A 181 2.73 12.86 4.35
N MET A 182 2.92 12.42 5.61
CA MET A 182 2.22 11.25 6.18
C MET A 182 0.69 11.34 6.04
N ARG A 183 0.11 12.54 6.03
CA ARG A 183 -1.34 12.74 5.81
C ARG A 183 -1.84 12.35 4.43
N HIS A 184 -0.93 12.23 3.48
CA HIS A 184 -1.17 11.77 2.10
C HIS A 184 -0.90 10.28 1.91
N ILE A 185 -0.66 9.54 3.00
CA ILE A 185 -0.36 8.11 2.97
C ILE A 185 -1.46 7.34 3.69
N SER A 186 -1.99 6.30 3.04
CA SER A 186 -2.87 5.30 3.65
C SER A 186 -2.14 3.96 3.71
N LEU A 187 -2.07 3.40 4.91
CA LEU A 187 -1.54 2.06 5.15
C LEU A 187 -2.72 1.13 5.41
N SER A 188 -2.87 0.11 4.58
CA SER A 188 -3.89 -0.92 4.79
C SER A 188 -3.33 -2.12 5.54
N THR A 189 -4.16 -2.76 6.35
CA THR A 189 -3.83 -4.02 7.03
C THR A 189 -5.02 -4.93 7.13
N CYS A 190 -4.78 -6.24 7.03
CA CYS A 190 -5.78 -7.27 7.32
C CYS A 190 -6.08 -7.42 8.81
N GLY A 191 -5.32 -6.74 9.69
CA GLY A 191 -5.57 -6.70 11.13
C GLY A 191 -4.60 -7.53 11.97
N LEU A 192 -3.29 -7.38 11.75
CA LEU A 192 -2.25 -7.92 12.63
C LEU A 192 -2.21 -7.09 13.92
N VAL A 193 -3.03 -7.48 14.91
CA VAL A 193 -3.27 -6.71 16.16
C VAL A 193 -1.98 -6.24 16.84
N PRO A 194 -0.97 -7.09 17.11
CA PRO A 194 0.26 -6.63 17.78
C PRO A 194 1.02 -5.58 16.96
N LYS A 195 0.90 -5.63 15.62
CA LYS A 195 1.56 -4.67 14.73
C LYS A 195 0.79 -3.35 14.63
N ILE A 196 -0.53 -3.37 14.79
CA ILE A 196 -1.35 -2.16 14.92
C ILE A 196 -0.95 -1.41 16.20
N ASP A 197 -0.74 -2.11 17.32
CA ASP A 197 -0.30 -1.53 18.56
C ASP A 197 1.10 -0.91 18.43
N LEU A 198 2.05 -1.59 17.81
CA LEU A 198 3.38 -1.04 17.49
C LEU A 198 3.30 0.20 16.57
N LEU A 199 2.38 0.20 15.60
CA LEU A 199 2.15 1.36 14.74
C LEU A 199 1.57 2.54 15.51
N ALA A 200 0.69 2.29 16.48
CA ALA A 200 0.13 3.33 17.36
C ALA A 200 1.22 4.05 18.17
N GLU A 201 2.23 3.32 18.66
CA GLU A 201 3.38 3.88 19.39
C GLU A 201 4.20 4.86 18.52
N LYS A 202 4.24 4.65 17.21
CA LYS A 202 4.95 5.55 16.27
C LYS A 202 4.26 6.90 16.09
N LYS A 203 2.99 7.05 16.46
CA LYS A 203 2.17 8.28 16.40
C LYS A 203 2.24 8.98 15.02
N LEU A 204 2.35 8.19 13.95
CA LEU A 204 2.36 8.71 12.60
C LEU A 204 0.99 9.30 12.22
N GLN A 205 1.02 10.36 11.40
CA GLN A 205 -0.20 11.07 10.97
C GLN A 205 -0.79 10.48 9.67
N LEU A 206 -0.46 9.22 9.35
CA LEU A 206 -1.04 8.51 8.21
C LEU A 206 -2.49 8.07 8.47
N THR A 207 -3.20 7.66 7.43
CA THR A 207 -4.50 7.02 7.54
C THR A 207 -4.31 5.51 7.69
N LEU A 208 -4.79 4.94 8.81
CA LEU A 208 -4.87 3.50 8.96
C LEU A 208 -6.17 3.00 8.32
N SER A 209 -6.04 2.12 7.32
CA SER A 209 -7.13 1.42 6.66
C SER A 209 -7.13 -0.03 7.12
N VAL A 210 -8.24 -0.49 7.72
CA VAL A 210 -8.37 -1.84 8.24
C VAL A 210 -9.31 -2.66 7.35
N SER A 211 -8.79 -3.72 6.75
CA SER A 211 -9.55 -4.70 5.99
C SER A 211 -10.44 -5.52 6.94
N LEU A 212 -11.65 -5.02 7.19
CA LEU A 212 -12.62 -5.66 8.09
C LEU A 212 -13.43 -6.73 7.36
N HIS A 213 -14.10 -6.37 6.29
CA HIS A 213 -14.84 -7.17 5.33
C HIS A 213 -15.96 -8.05 5.90
N ALA A 214 -16.21 -8.04 7.20
CA ALA A 214 -17.24 -8.86 7.84
C ALA A 214 -17.80 -8.16 9.08
N PRO A 215 -19.06 -8.44 9.47
CA PRO A 215 -19.66 -7.89 10.68
C PRO A 215 -19.25 -8.65 11.96
N ASN A 216 -18.83 -9.91 11.83
CA ASN A 216 -18.54 -10.81 12.96
C ASN A 216 -17.53 -11.90 12.57
N ASP A 217 -17.07 -12.66 13.59
CA ASP A 217 -16.10 -13.73 13.41
C ASP A 217 -16.60 -14.87 12.55
N ALA A 218 -17.88 -15.21 12.64
CA ALA A 218 -18.46 -16.31 11.86
C ALA A 218 -18.30 -16.05 10.35
N VAL A 219 -18.60 -14.84 9.90
CA VAL A 219 -18.39 -14.43 8.50
C VAL A 219 -16.92 -14.21 8.22
N ARG A 220 -16.20 -13.49 9.09
CA ARG A 220 -14.80 -13.13 8.83
C ARG A 220 -13.90 -14.35 8.70
N ASN A 221 -14.12 -15.39 9.50
CA ASN A 221 -13.37 -16.64 9.42
C ASN A 221 -13.48 -17.36 8.07
N THR A 222 -14.58 -17.14 7.34
CA THR A 222 -14.78 -17.78 6.02
C THR A 222 -14.01 -17.07 4.90
N ILE A 223 -13.70 -15.78 5.06
CA ILE A 223 -13.12 -14.95 4.00
C ILE A 223 -11.73 -14.41 4.33
N MET A 224 -11.36 -14.35 5.62
CA MET A 224 -10.08 -13.82 6.12
C MET A 224 -9.49 -14.72 7.21
N PRO A 225 -8.60 -15.66 6.88
CA PRO A 225 -8.03 -16.61 7.85
C PRO A 225 -7.31 -15.96 9.03
N VAL A 226 -6.78 -14.74 8.88
CA VAL A 226 -6.14 -13.95 9.95
C VAL A 226 -7.06 -13.75 11.16
N ASN A 227 -8.37 -13.80 10.97
CA ASN A 227 -9.34 -13.67 12.06
C ASN A 227 -9.27 -14.77 13.10
N LYS A 228 -8.76 -15.95 12.73
CA LYS A 228 -8.55 -17.06 13.68
C LYS A 228 -7.47 -16.72 14.72
N ALA A 229 -6.49 -15.91 14.33
CA ALA A 229 -5.44 -15.44 15.23
C ALA A 229 -5.85 -14.17 15.98
N TYR A 230 -6.62 -13.29 15.31
CA TYR A 230 -7.05 -12.00 15.85
C TYR A 230 -8.55 -11.80 15.60
N PRO A 231 -9.42 -12.24 16.53
CA PRO A 231 -10.86 -12.07 16.44
C PRO A 231 -11.27 -10.60 16.29
N ILE A 232 -12.46 -10.38 15.74
CA ILE A 232 -12.94 -9.03 15.38
C ILE A 232 -12.98 -8.06 16.57
N GLU A 233 -13.29 -8.55 17.77
CA GLU A 233 -13.30 -7.72 18.98
C GLU A 233 -11.90 -7.25 19.35
N GLU A 234 -10.90 -8.11 19.27
CA GLU A 234 -9.50 -7.72 19.50
C GLU A 234 -9.01 -6.71 18.46
N LEU A 235 -9.38 -6.91 17.20
CA LEU A 235 -9.07 -5.99 16.12
C LEU A 235 -9.70 -4.61 16.36
N ILE A 236 -10.96 -4.54 16.73
CA ILE A 236 -11.66 -3.29 17.04
C ILE A 236 -11.04 -2.63 18.27
N ALA A 237 -10.68 -3.41 19.29
CA ALA A 237 -9.98 -2.88 20.48
C ALA A 237 -8.62 -2.26 20.11
N ALA A 238 -7.85 -2.91 19.23
CA ALA A 238 -6.59 -2.33 18.70
C ALA A 238 -6.84 -1.04 17.92
N CYS A 239 -7.90 -0.98 17.10
CA CYS A 239 -8.30 0.24 16.41
C CYS A 239 -8.64 1.39 17.37
N ARG A 240 -9.28 1.10 18.51
CA ARG A 240 -9.57 2.11 19.56
C ARG A 240 -8.27 2.62 20.17
N ARG A 241 -7.35 1.75 20.56
CA ARG A 241 -6.02 2.14 21.08
C ARG A 241 -5.24 2.99 20.07
N TYR A 242 -5.28 2.60 18.79
CA TYR A 242 -4.66 3.40 17.71
C TYR A 242 -5.28 4.80 17.61
N TYR A 243 -6.62 4.91 17.65
CA TYR A 243 -7.30 6.19 17.64
C TYR A 243 -6.94 7.04 18.86
N GLU A 244 -6.93 6.47 20.05
CA GLU A 244 -6.55 7.15 21.30
C GLU A 244 -5.13 7.70 21.24
N ALA A 245 -4.18 6.92 20.68
CA ALA A 245 -2.78 7.32 20.56
C ALA A 245 -2.52 8.39 19.49
N THR A 246 -3.30 8.40 18.40
CA THR A 246 -3.00 9.20 17.20
C THR A 246 -4.04 10.29 16.91
N SER A 247 -5.23 10.20 17.48
CA SER A 247 -6.43 10.98 17.13
C SER A 247 -6.83 10.88 15.65
N ARG A 248 -6.36 9.82 14.95
CA ARG A 248 -6.65 9.59 13.52
C ARG A 248 -7.83 8.65 13.37
N ARG A 249 -8.87 9.10 12.66
CA ARG A 249 -10.02 8.28 12.29
C ARG A 249 -9.60 7.04 11.52
N ILE A 250 -10.17 5.88 11.87
CA ILE A 250 -9.93 4.62 11.17
C ILE A 250 -10.78 4.56 9.89
N SER A 251 -10.17 4.12 8.80
CA SER A 251 -10.90 3.72 7.59
C SER A 251 -11.07 2.21 7.59
N PHE A 252 -12.30 1.71 7.52
CA PHE A 252 -12.59 0.29 7.38
C PHE A 252 -12.89 -0.04 5.92
N GLU A 253 -12.08 -0.89 5.33
CA GLU A 253 -12.31 -1.43 4.00
C GLU A 253 -13.32 -2.58 4.10
N TYR A 254 -14.38 -2.54 3.27
CA TYR A 254 -15.45 -3.52 3.33
C TYR A 254 -15.85 -3.96 1.92
N ALA A 255 -15.32 -5.11 1.48
CA ALA A 255 -15.69 -5.73 0.21
C ALA A 255 -17.14 -6.23 0.29
N MET A 256 -17.99 -5.77 -0.60
CA MET A 256 -19.41 -6.11 -0.64
C MET A 256 -19.62 -7.42 -1.39
N ILE A 257 -19.91 -8.49 -0.65
CA ILE A 257 -20.01 -9.87 -1.14
C ILE A 257 -21.46 -10.33 -1.00
N GLN A 258 -22.09 -10.64 -2.14
CA GLN A 258 -23.52 -11.00 -2.21
C GLN A 258 -23.85 -12.21 -1.32
N GLY A 259 -24.82 -12.02 -0.42
CA GLY A 259 -25.35 -13.07 0.46
C GLY A 259 -24.38 -13.50 1.57
N VAL A 260 -23.23 -12.83 1.71
CA VAL A 260 -22.23 -13.15 2.74
C VAL A 260 -22.16 -12.04 3.80
N ASN A 261 -22.02 -10.79 3.40
CA ASN A 261 -21.79 -9.67 4.31
C ASN A 261 -22.60 -8.41 3.96
N ASP A 262 -23.49 -8.46 2.99
CA ASP A 262 -24.23 -7.33 2.42
C ASP A 262 -25.67 -7.19 2.93
N THR A 263 -26.00 -7.86 4.05
CA THR A 263 -27.36 -7.85 4.63
C THR A 263 -27.58 -6.65 5.57
N GLU A 264 -28.85 -6.35 5.87
CA GLU A 264 -29.22 -5.30 6.83
C GLU A 264 -28.72 -5.65 8.26
N GLU A 265 -28.79 -6.93 8.63
CA GLU A 265 -28.32 -7.44 9.91
C GLU A 265 -26.82 -7.20 10.06
N ALA A 266 -26.05 -7.40 8.98
CA ALA A 266 -24.62 -7.10 8.94
C ALA A 266 -24.35 -5.61 9.19
N ALA A 267 -25.10 -4.70 8.55
CA ALA A 267 -24.96 -3.27 8.77
C ALA A 267 -25.32 -2.88 10.22
N LYS A 268 -26.41 -3.41 10.76
CA LYS A 268 -26.83 -3.16 12.16
C LYS A 268 -25.80 -3.70 13.17
N GLU A 269 -25.18 -4.83 12.89
CA GLU A 269 -24.12 -5.38 13.73
C GLU A 269 -22.87 -4.50 13.73
N LEU A 270 -22.43 -4.01 12.55
CA LEU A 270 -21.34 -3.06 12.44
C LEU A 270 -21.60 -1.77 13.22
N LEU A 271 -22.81 -1.20 13.13
CA LEU A 271 -23.17 -0.01 13.89
C LEU A 271 -23.01 -0.22 15.41
N ARG A 272 -23.41 -1.39 15.92
CA ARG A 272 -23.23 -1.70 17.36
C ARG A 272 -21.77 -1.81 17.76
N ARG A 273 -20.93 -2.49 16.94
CA ARG A 273 -19.51 -2.69 17.20
C ARG A 273 -18.70 -1.40 17.13
N MET A 274 -19.06 -0.52 16.20
CA MET A 274 -18.34 0.74 15.97
C MET A 274 -18.77 1.87 16.93
N LYS A 275 -19.74 1.63 17.83
CA LYS A 275 -20.24 2.64 18.76
C LYS A 275 -19.07 3.30 19.53
N GLY A 276 -18.95 4.62 19.41
CA GLY A 276 -17.90 5.41 20.08
C GLY A 276 -16.51 5.36 19.43
N LEU A 277 -16.34 4.66 18.29
CA LEU A 277 -15.10 4.70 17.50
C LEU A 277 -15.33 5.58 16.26
N PRO A 278 -14.60 6.68 16.09
CA PRO A 278 -14.64 7.47 14.87
C PRO A 278 -14.18 6.64 13.68
N ALA A 279 -15.13 6.21 12.86
CA ALA A 279 -14.93 5.29 11.76
C ALA A 279 -15.41 5.90 10.43
N HIS A 280 -14.80 5.45 9.36
CA HIS A 280 -15.26 5.62 7.99
C HIS A 280 -15.28 4.26 7.32
N PHE A 281 -16.34 3.94 6.60
CA PHE A 281 -16.41 2.71 5.80
C PHE A 281 -16.20 3.01 4.33
N ASN A 282 -15.23 2.34 3.73
CA ASN A 282 -15.02 2.33 2.29
C ASN A 282 -15.63 1.03 1.74
N LEU A 283 -16.82 1.12 1.17
CA LEU A 283 -17.55 -0.01 0.60
C LEU A 283 -16.98 -0.31 -0.79
N ILE A 284 -16.40 -1.48 -0.95
CA ILE A 284 -15.68 -1.88 -2.16
C ILE A 284 -16.56 -2.87 -2.95
N PRO A 285 -17.09 -2.49 -4.11
CA PRO A 285 -17.69 -3.47 -5.01
C PRO A 285 -16.67 -4.57 -5.31
N LEU A 286 -17.03 -5.83 -5.06
CA LEU A 286 -16.12 -6.94 -5.26
C LEU A 286 -15.74 -7.04 -6.74
N ASN A 287 -14.44 -7.11 -7.01
CA ASN A 287 -13.98 -7.39 -8.35
C ASN A 287 -14.10 -8.88 -8.67
N TYR A 288 -14.51 -9.19 -9.88
CA TYR A 288 -14.60 -10.58 -10.34
C TYR A 288 -13.20 -11.21 -10.36
N VAL A 289 -13.06 -12.34 -9.68
CA VAL A 289 -11.91 -13.23 -9.77
C VAL A 289 -12.41 -14.56 -10.30
N GLU A 290 -11.95 -14.97 -11.47
CA GLU A 290 -12.47 -16.09 -12.27
C GLU A 290 -12.61 -17.41 -11.50
N GLU A 291 -11.79 -17.63 -10.49
CA GLU A 291 -11.74 -18.86 -9.69
C GLU A 291 -12.40 -18.70 -8.31
N SER A 292 -12.95 -17.53 -7.99
CA SER A 292 -13.63 -17.30 -6.72
C SER A 292 -15.12 -17.60 -6.85
N PRO A 293 -15.72 -18.39 -5.93
CA PRO A 293 -17.15 -18.59 -5.89
C PRO A 293 -17.92 -17.35 -5.41
N LEU A 294 -17.20 -16.34 -4.92
CA LEU A 294 -17.78 -15.12 -4.35
C LEU A 294 -18.29 -14.19 -5.45
N LYS A 295 -19.50 -13.66 -5.27
CA LYS A 295 -20.15 -12.77 -6.21
C LYS A 295 -20.23 -11.34 -5.68
N PRO A 296 -20.12 -10.32 -6.54
CA PRO A 296 -20.32 -8.92 -6.14
C PRO A 296 -21.78 -8.69 -5.74
N SER A 297 -21.96 -7.87 -4.70
CA SER A 297 -23.29 -7.39 -4.31
C SER A 297 -23.91 -6.53 -5.41
N THR A 298 -25.24 -6.52 -5.47
CA THR A 298 -25.97 -5.64 -6.40
C THR A 298 -25.80 -4.17 -6.01
N ARG A 299 -25.91 -3.25 -6.97
CA ARG A 299 -25.85 -1.81 -6.70
C ARG A 299 -26.89 -1.37 -5.67
N GLN A 300 -28.09 -1.97 -5.69
CA GLN A 300 -29.15 -1.70 -4.73
C GLN A 300 -28.77 -2.14 -3.31
N ALA A 301 -28.18 -3.34 -3.15
CA ALA A 301 -27.71 -3.83 -1.85
C ALA A 301 -26.61 -2.92 -1.29
N VAL A 302 -25.65 -2.50 -2.12
CA VAL A 302 -24.57 -1.57 -1.71
C VAL A 302 -25.15 -0.23 -1.27
N ALA A 303 -26.07 0.37 -2.04
CA ALA A 303 -26.69 1.66 -1.70
C ALA A 303 -27.53 1.57 -0.40
N ARG A 304 -28.26 0.48 -0.21
CA ARG A 304 -29.04 0.24 1.02
C ARG A 304 -28.13 0.07 2.23
N PHE A 305 -27.06 -0.70 2.09
CA PHE A 305 -26.05 -0.91 3.14
C PHE A 305 -25.37 0.41 3.53
N GLN A 306 -24.97 1.20 2.54
CA GLN A 306 -24.40 2.54 2.75
C GLN A 306 -25.37 3.42 3.55
N LYS A 307 -26.63 3.49 3.11
CA LYS A 307 -27.65 4.30 3.78
C LYS A 307 -27.86 3.89 5.24
N LEU A 308 -27.90 2.59 5.53
CA LEU A 308 -28.04 2.08 6.90
C LEU A 308 -26.87 2.52 7.80
N LEU A 309 -25.64 2.48 7.31
CA LEU A 309 -24.46 2.97 8.04
C LEU A 309 -24.54 4.47 8.29
N GLU A 310 -24.94 5.25 7.28
CA GLU A 310 -25.05 6.72 7.38
C GLU A 310 -26.20 7.14 8.30
N ASP A 311 -27.36 6.51 8.21
CA ASP A 311 -28.49 6.73 9.14
C ASP A 311 -28.13 6.38 10.59
N GLY A 312 -27.19 5.45 10.79
CA GLY A 312 -26.60 5.10 12.08
C GLY A 312 -25.44 5.98 12.53
N GLY A 313 -25.11 7.04 11.78
CA GLY A 313 -24.07 8.01 12.12
C GLY A 313 -22.65 7.64 11.72
N ILE A 314 -22.46 6.60 10.91
CA ILE A 314 -21.15 6.22 10.36
C ILE A 314 -21.02 6.73 8.92
N THR A 315 -19.99 7.52 8.64
CA THR A 315 -19.68 7.93 7.26
C THR A 315 -19.30 6.71 6.41
N ALA A 316 -19.99 6.52 5.29
CA ALA A 316 -19.71 5.44 4.36
C ALA A 316 -19.59 5.98 2.93
N THR A 317 -18.60 5.50 2.17
CA THR A 317 -18.42 5.85 0.76
C THR A 317 -18.30 4.58 -0.07
N VAL A 318 -18.85 4.60 -1.27
CA VAL A 318 -18.68 3.52 -2.24
C VAL A 318 -17.44 3.83 -3.09
N ARG A 319 -16.47 2.92 -3.08
CA ARG A 319 -15.23 3.07 -3.86
C ARG A 319 -15.54 3.14 -5.35
N ARG A 320 -14.99 4.15 -6.00
CA ARG A 320 -15.07 4.28 -7.46
C ARG A 320 -14.28 3.14 -8.12
N THR A 321 -14.87 2.50 -9.11
CA THR A 321 -14.18 1.54 -9.95
C THR A 321 -13.36 2.32 -10.97
N LEU A 322 -12.03 2.26 -10.88
CA LEU A 322 -11.09 2.85 -11.82
C LEU A 322 -10.43 1.76 -12.65
N GLY A 323 -10.10 2.08 -13.90
CA GLY A 323 -9.42 1.14 -14.79
C GLY A 323 -10.25 -0.12 -15.06
N SER A 324 -11.57 0.00 -15.23
CA SER A 324 -12.46 -1.14 -15.47
C SER A 324 -12.24 -1.82 -16.83
N ASP A 325 -11.54 -1.16 -17.73
CA ASP A 325 -11.15 -1.65 -19.06
C ASP A 325 -9.75 -2.28 -19.09
N ILE A 326 -9.07 -2.30 -17.94
CA ILE A 326 -7.75 -2.92 -17.75
C ILE A 326 -7.76 -3.81 -16.51
N ASP A 327 -6.72 -4.62 -16.31
CA ASP A 327 -6.55 -5.47 -15.13
C ASP A 327 -6.17 -4.66 -13.86
N ALA A 328 -6.88 -3.56 -13.57
CA ALA A 328 -6.51 -2.64 -12.49
C ALA A 328 -6.63 -3.23 -11.08
N SER A 329 -7.40 -4.32 -10.91
CA SER A 329 -7.53 -5.00 -9.62
C SER A 329 -6.22 -5.64 -9.17
N CYS A 330 -6.02 -5.66 -7.84
CA CYS A 330 -4.78 -6.13 -7.23
C CYS A 330 -4.49 -7.61 -7.56
N GLY A 331 -3.22 -7.92 -7.86
CA GLY A 331 -2.71 -9.27 -8.10
C GLY A 331 -3.07 -9.90 -9.47
N GLN A 332 -3.98 -9.32 -10.24
CA GLN A 332 -4.46 -9.92 -11.49
C GLN A 332 -3.42 -9.95 -12.59
N LEU A 333 -2.67 -8.86 -12.78
CA LEU A 333 -1.70 -8.75 -13.86
C LEU A 333 -0.47 -9.63 -13.62
N ARG A 334 0.05 -9.65 -12.38
CA ARG A 334 1.15 -10.52 -11.97
C ARG A 334 0.78 -11.99 -12.21
N ARG A 335 -0.42 -12.39 -11.79
CA ARG A 335 -0.90 -13.76 -11.97
C ARG A 335 -0.98 -14.19 -13.45
N LYS A 336 -1.46 -13.30 -14.33
CA LYS A 336 -1.49 -13.56 -15.78
C LYS A 336 -0.10 -13.64 -16.41
N HIS A 337 0.89 -13.00 -15.81
CA HIS A 337 2.28 -13.05 -16.28
C HIS A 337 3.00 -14.33 -15.83
N MET A 338 2.64 -14.86 -14.66
CA MET A 338 3.25 -16.09 -14.10
C MET A 338 2.66 -17.39 -14.68
N LYS A 339 1.53 -17.33 -15.40
CA LYS A 339 0.95 -18.43 -16.19
C LYS A 339 1.61 -18.49 -17.57
#